data_0fcaae7fdf45d5c77437f2bf66c4e211
#
_entry.id   0fcaae7fdf45d5c77437f2bf66c4e211
#
_cell.length_a   1.000
_cell.length_b   1.000
_cell.length_c   1.000
_cell.angle_alpha   90.00
_cell.angle_beta   90.00
_cell.angle_gamma   90.00
#
_symmetry.space_group_name_H-M   'P 1'
#
loop_
_entity.id
_entity.type
_entity.pdbx_description
1 polymer ?
#
loop_
_entity_poly.entity_id
_entity_poly.type
_entity_poly.pdbx_seq_one_letter_code
_entity_poly.pdbx_strand_id
1 'polypeptide(L)'
;MTSLKEIPGLDNAKLEKAVAIRKAYDENQISLEEAQRQLKSEIQSLKPWEIAQIEQNISPEEGDEACRLNRISDIFKIYGPIMDRSRPELPEDHPIARYFQENDKERGIVKEIEDLAQYPVIRNQWLEIYDRLAEIKKHFSRK
;
A
#
# COMPACT_ATOMS: atom_id res chain seq x y z
N MET A 1 -25.05 -3.50 -11.64
CA MET A 1 -24.49 -3.89 -10.32
C MET A 1 -23.52 -5.04 -10.56
N THR A 2 -22.23 -4.76 -10.50
CA THR A 2 -21.22 -5.82 -10.59
C THR A 2 -21.20 -6.53 -9.25
N SER A 3 -21.76 -7.73 -9.20
CA SER A 3 -21.70 -8.59 -8.02
C SER A 3 -20.23 -8.84 -7.69
N LEU A 4 -19.84 -8.60 -6.44
CA LEU A 4 -18.59 -9.10 -5.90
C LEU A 4 -18.53 -10.60 -6.22
N LYS A 5 -17.54 -11.03 -7.02
CA LYS A 5 -17.35 -12.45 -7.27
C LYS A 5 -17.13 -13.12 -5.93
N GLU A 6 -17.95 -14.10 -5.60
CA GLU A 6 -17.77 -14.88 -4.38
C GLU A 6 -16.41 -15.58 -4.44
N ILE A 7 -15.46 -15.06 -3.69
CA ILE A 7 -14.15 -15.70 -3.51
C ILE A 7 -14.25 -16.50 -2.22
N PRO A 8 -13.98 -17.82 -2.24
CA PRO A 8 -14.03 -18.63 -1.03
C PRO A 8 -13.10 -18.07 0.05
N GLY A 9 -13.64 -17.87 1.24
CA GLY A 9 -12.89 -17.32 2.39
C GLY A 9 -12.90 -15.81 2.53
N LEU A 10 -13.64 -15.08 1.67
CA LEU A 10 -13.88 -13.65 1.81
C LEU A 10 -15.10 -13.36 2.65
N ASP A 11 -15.00 -12.39 3.56
CA ASP A 11 -16.16 -11.81 4.23
C ASP A 11 -16.82 -10.78 3.29
N ASN A 12 -17.73 -11.25 2.43
CA ASN A 12 -18.41 -10.41 1.46
C ASN A 12 -19.20 -9.28 2.12
N ALA A 13 -19.81 -9.52 3.29
CA ALA A 13 -20.56 -8.50 4.01
C ALA A 13 -19.65 -7.35 4.48
N LYS A 14 -18.45 -7.67 4.92
CA LYS A 14 -17.41 -6.70 5.29
C LYS A 14 -16.99 -5.86 4.07
N LEU A 15 -16.76 -6.50 2.91
CA LEU A 15 -16.36 -5.82 1.70
C LEU A 15 -17.47 -4.93 1.13
N GLU A 16 -18.72 -5.38 1.14
CA GLU A 16 -19.87 -4.57 0.71
C GLU A 16 -20.02 -3.29 1.53
N LYS A 17 -19.85 -3.37 2.85
CA LYS A 17 -19.84 -2.19 3.72
C LYS A 17 -18.71 -1.24 3.36
N ALA A 18 -17.50 -1.75 3.15
CA ALA A 18 -16.36 -0.94 2.77
C ALA A 18 -16.57 -0.25 1.40
N VAL A 19 -17.15 -0.96 0.42
CA VAL A 19 -17.53 -0.41 -0.89
C VAL A 19 -18.56 0.71 -0.72
N ALA A 20 -19.56 0.53 0.13
CA ALA A 20 -20.59 1.55 0.37
C ALA A 20 -19.98 2.84 0.97
N ILE A 21 -19.11 2.70 1.99
CA ILE A 21 -18.42 3.84 2.62
C ILE A 21 -17.53 4.56 1.61
N ARG A 22 -16.79 3.80 0.81
CA ARG A 22 -15.88 4.36 -0.21
C ARG A 22 -16.65 5.13 -1.30
N LYS A 23 -17.77 4.59 -1.77
CA LYS A 23 -18.66 5.27 -2.73
C LYS A 23 -19.24 6.55 -2.16
N ALA A 24 -19.73 6.53 -0.92
CA ALA A 24 -20.25 7.72 -0.27
C ALA A 24 -19.19 8.84 -0.15
N TYR A 25 -17.91 8.46 0.06
CA TYR A 25 -16.81 9.41 0.04
C TYR A 25 -16.55 9.96 -1.38
N ASP A 26 -16.50 9.12 -2.40
CA ASP A 26 -16.27 9.55 -3.79
C ASP A 26 -17.38 10.47 -4.33
N GLU A 27 -18.60 10.23 -3.89
CA GLU A 27 -19.78 11.06 -4.20
C GLU A 27 -19.87 12.32 -3.33
N ASN A 28 -18.87 12.61 -2.51
CA ASN A 28 -18.84 13.72 -1.54
C ASN A 28 -20.02 13.77 -0.57
N GLN A 29 -20.61 12.61 -0.27
CA GLN A 29 -21.69 12.50 0.73
C GLN A 29 -21.16 12.52 2.15
N ILE A 30 -19.92 12.06 2.36
CA ILE A 30 -19.22 12.05 3.66
C ILE A 30 -17.82 12.61 3.53
N SER A 31 -17.28 13.18 4.61
CA SER A 31 -15.90 13.66 4.66
C SER A 31 -14.91 12.52 4.82
N LEU A 32 -13.60 12.82 4.62
CA LEU A 32 -12.52 11.84 4.84
C LEU A 32 -12.52 11.32 6.28
N GLU A 33 -12.68 12.22 7.25
CA GLU A 33 -12.69 11.87 8.67
C GLU A 33 -13.87 10.95 9.00
N GLU A 34 -15.03 11.23 8.43
CA GLU A 34 -16.23 10.41 8.60
C GLU A 34 -16.05 9.02 7.96
N ALA A 35 -15.49 8.95 6.76
CA ALA A 35 -15.18 7.68 6.10
C ALA A 35 -14.21 6.83 6.93
N GLN A 36 -13.12 7.43 7.42
CA GLN A 36 -12.17 6.75 8.29
C GLN A 36 -12.81 6.27 9.60
N ARG A 37 -13.68 7.08 10.19
CA ARG A 37 -14.41 6.72 11.41
C ARG A 37 -15.33 5.52 11.20
N GLN A 38 -16.11 5.51 10.12
CA GLN A 38 -17.01 4.42 9.78
C GLN A 38 -16.24 3.14 9.46
N LEU A 39 -15.16 3.23 8.67
CA LEU A 39 -14.29 2.10 8.39
C LEU A 39 -13.69 1.50 9.65
N LYS A 40 -13.23 2.34 10.59
CA LYS A 40 -12.67 1.88 11.85
C LYS A 40 -13.72 1.23 12.76
N SER A 41 -14.93 1.76 12.82
CA SER A 41 -16.00 1.24 13.70
C SER A 41 -16.64 -0.04 13.15
N GLU A 42 -16.86 -0.13 11.82
CA GLU A 42 -17.61 -1.22 11.23
C GLU A 42 -16.74 -2.35 10.66
N ILE A 43 -15.52 -2.02 10.24
CA ILE A 43 -14.61 -2.92 9.53
C ILE A 43 -13.42 -3.32 10.38
N GLN A 44 -12.89 -2.39 11.18
CA GLN A 44 -11.74 -2.51 12.07
C GLN A 44 -10.40 -2.68 11.35
N SER A 45 -10.26 -3.63 10.43
CA SER A 45 -9.02 -3.91 9.72
C SER A 45 -9.28 -4.45 8.32
N LEU A 46 -8.48 -4.04 7.34
CA LEU A 46 -8.49 -4.54 5.96
C LEU A 46 -7.08 -4.96 5.55
N LYS A 47 -6.98 -6.12 4.95
CA LYS A 47 -5.73 -6.56 4.31
C LYS A 47 -5.54 -5.87 2.96
N PRO A 48 -4.30 -5.67 2.48
CA PRO A 48 -4.04 -5.01 1.20
C PRO A 48 -4.81 -5.60 0.02
N TRP A 49 -4.97 -6.91 -0.03
CA TRP A 49 -5.72 -7.57 -1.10
C TRP A 49 -7.24 -7.36 -1.00
N GLU A 50 -7.80 -7.20 0.22
CA GLU A 50 -9.21 -6.81 0.41
C GLU A 50 -9.45 -5.39 -0.11
N ILE A 51 -8.52 -4.48 0.17
CA ILE A 51 -8.56 -3.10 -0.37
C ILE A 51 -8.51 -3.12 -1.91
N ALA A 52 -7.64 -3.92 -2.50
CA ALA A 52 -7.58 -4.07 -3.95
C ALA A 52 -8.92 -4.56 -4.55
N GLN A 53 -9.60 -5.50 -3.88
CA GLN A 53 -10.92 -5.99 -4.29
C GLN A 53 -11.99 -4.89 -4.18
N ILE A 54 -11.97 -4.09 -3.12
CA ILE A 54 -12.89 -2.96 -2.93
C ILE A 54 -12.70 -1.96 -4.09
N GLU A 55 -11.47 -1.55 -4.38
CA GLU A 55 -11.16 -0.57 -5.40
C GLU A 55 -11.51 -1.05 -6.83
N GLN A 56 -11.33 -2.34 -7.13
CA GLN A 56 -11.75 -2.92 -8.40
C GLN A 56 -13.28 -2.87 -8.62
N ASN A 57 -14.06 -2.89 -7.54
CA ASN A 57 -15.53 -2.81 -7.63
C ASN A 57 -16.06 -1.38 -7.74
N ILE A 58 -15.23 -0.38 -7.46
CA ILE A 58 -15.65 1.03 -7.43
C ILE A 58 -15.31 1.73 -8.73
N SER A 59 -14.19 1.40 -9.32
CA SER A 59 -13.69 2.10 -10.49
C SER A 59 -13.37 1.15 -11.63
N PRO A 60 -13.98 1.32 -12.79
CA PRO A 60 -13.48 0.75 -14.03
C PRO A 60 -12.10 1.36 -14.36
N GLU A 61 -11.28 0.58 -15.07
CA GLU A 61 -9.86 0.84 -15.38
C GLU A 61 -9.59 2.08 -16.27
N GLU A 62 -10.54 2.99 -16.44
CA GLU A 62 -10.45 4.16 -17.33
C GLU A 62 -9.94 5.38 -16.57
N GLY A 63 -8.74 5.84 -16.92
CA GLY A 63 -8.13 7.07 -16.43
C GLY A 63 -6.69 7.25 -16.91
N ASP A 64 -6.25 8.49 -17.04
CA ASP A 64 -4.87 8.83 -17.34
C ASP A 64 -3.95 8.54 -16.12
N GLU A 65 -2.63 8.67 -16.31
CA GLU A 65 -1.64 8.39 -15.26
C GLU A 65 -1.80 9.29 -14.04
N ALA A 66 -2.18 10.56 -14.24
CA ALA A 66 -2.41 11.51 -13.14
C ALA A 66 -3.61 11.11 -12.29
N CYS A 67 -4.69 10.64 -12.92
CA CYS A 67 -5.88 10.11 -12.25
C CYS A 67 -5.53 8.88 -11.41
N ARG A 68 -4.70 7.97 -11.94
CA ARG A 68 -4.23 6.79 -11.21
C ARG A 68 -3.38 7.12 -10.00
N LEU A 69 -2.47 8.10 -10.10
CA LEU A 69 -1.62 8.52 -8.98
C LEU A 69 -2.44 9.18 -7.86
N ASN A 70 -3.41 10.04 -8.21
CA ASN A 70 -4.32 10.64 -7.25
C ASN A 70 -5.13 9.58 -6.51
N ARG A 71 -5.60 8.57 -7.22
CA ARG A 71 -6.35 7.45 -6.66
C ARG A 71 -5.54 6.62 -5.68
N ILE A 72 -4.27 6.31 -5.97
CA ILE A 72 -3.37 5.62 -5.05
C ILE A 72 -3.20 6.45 -3.77
N SER A 73 -3.01 7.77 -3.89
CA SER A 73 -2.94 8.67 -2.73
C SER A 73 -4.21 8.60 -1.89
N ASP A 74 -5.38 8.60 -2.51
CA ASP A 74 -6.67 8.52 -1.80
C ASP A 74 -6.89 7.18 -1.11
N ILE A 75 -6.45 6.07 -1.72
CA ILE A 75 -6.46 4.75 -1.09
C ILE A 75 -5.69 4.77 0.23
N PHE A 76 -4.48 5.33 0.25
CA PHE A 76 -3.69 5.42 1.48
C PHE A 76 -4.30 6.37 2.51
N LYS A 77 -4.93 7.46 2.09
CA LYS A 77 -5.63 8.38 3.01
C LYS A 77 -6.81 7.68 3.67
N ILE A 78 -7.65 7.03 2.91
CA ILE A 78 -8.90 6.43 3.39
C ILE A 78 -8.64 5.19 4.23
N TYR A 79 -7.84 4.24 3.71
CA TYR A 79 -7.66 2.94 4.35
C TYR A 79 -6.43 2.85 5.24
N GLY A 80 -5.49 3.81 5.15
CA GLY A 80 -4.24 3.79 5.90
C GLY A 80 -4.40 3.49 7.40
N PRO A 81 -5.37 4.11 8.10
CA PRO A 81 -5.59 3.87 9.53
C PRO A 81 -6.03 2.45 9.92
N ILE A 82 -6.64 1.71 8.98
CA ILE A 82 -7.17 0.36 9.21
C ILE A 82 -6.46 -0.71 8.38
N MET A 83 -5.45 -0.33 7.60
CA MET A 83 -4.71 -1.27 6.76
C MET A 83 -3.87 -2.21 7.63
N ASP A 84 -4.15 -3.51 7.53
CA ASP A 84 -3.32 -4.55 8.15
C ASP A 84 -2.00 -4.68 7.38
N ARG A 85 -0.93 -4.22 8.01
CA ARG A 85 0.44 -4.27 7.48
C ARG A 85 1.24 -5.45 7.99
N SER A 86 0.58 -6.40 8.66
CA SER A 86 1.24 -7.62 9.12
C SER A 86 1.79 -8.40 7.92
N ARG A 87 2.97 -8.96 8.11
CA ARG A 87 3.59 -9.82 7.09
C ARG A 87 3.12 -11.24 7.28
N PRO A 88 2.77 -11.94 6.20
CA PRO A 88 2.50 -13.37 6.29
C PRO A 88 3.78 -14.12 6.68
N GLU A 89 3.64 -15.16 7.48
CA GLU A 89 4.71 -16.11 7.73
C GLU A 89 4.94 -16.95 6.45
N LEU A 90 6.08 -16.77 5.83
CA LEU A 90 6.46 -17.42 4.58
C LEU A 90 7.80 -18.14 4.76
N PRO A 91 8.01 -19.28 4.09
CA PRO A 91 9.32 -19.91 4.01
C PRO A 91 10.38 -18.93 3.46
N GLU A 92 11.63 -19.04 3.94
CA GLU A 92 12.70 -18.11 3.53
C GLU A 92 12.99 -18.11 2.04
N ASP A 93 12.77 -19.23 1.37
CA ASP A 93 12.94 -19.40 -0.08
C ASP A 93 11.75 -18.92 -0.91
N HIS A 94 10.64 -18.51 -0.25
CA HIS A 94 9.47 -18.02 -0.94
C HIS A 94 9.76 -16.69 -1.67
N PRO A 95 9.37 -16.53 -2.94
CA PRO A 95 9.67 -15.31 -3.70
C PRO A 95 9.22 -14.02 -3.00
N ILE A 96 8.05 -14.02 -2.37
CA ILE A 96 7.54 -12.85 -1.63
C ILE A 96 8.38 -12.58 -0.38
N ALA A 97 8.88 -13.61 0.32
CA ALA A 97 9.77 -13.41 1.46
C ALA A 97 11.07 -12.71 1.04
N ARG A 98 11.62 -13.07 -0.12
CA ARG A 98 12.78 -12.37 -0.71
C ARG A 98 12.50 -10.91 -1.01
N TYR A 99 11.32 -10.57 -1.55
CA TYR A 99 10.95 -9.17 -1.76
C TYR A 99 10.86 -8.40 -0.43
N PHE A 100 10.34 -9.00 0.63
CA PHE A 100 10.33 -8.37 1.95
C PHE A 100 11.75 -8.11 2.47
N GLN A 101 12.66 -9.07 2.32
CA GLN A 101 14.06 -8.92 2.71
C GLN A 101 14.77 -7.82 1.90
N GLU A 102 14.53 -7.76 0.58
CA GLU A 102 15.05 -6.71 -0.28
C GLU A 102 14.52 -5.33 0.15
N ASN A 103 13.22 -5.20 0.40
CA ASN A 103 12.63 -3.97 0.90
C ASN A 103 13.20 -3.53 2.27
N ASP A 104 13.48 -4.47 3.17
CA ASP A 104 14.08 -4.15 4.48
C ASP A 104 15.52 -3.66 4.33
N LYS A 105 16.28 -4.28 3.43
CA LYS A 105 17.65 -3.82 3.08
C LYS A 105 17.62 -2.40 2.53
N GLU A 106 16.70 -2.10 1.60
CA GLU A 106 16.53 -0.77 1.03
C GLU A 106 16.15 0.28 2.08
N ARG A 107 15.23 -0.05 2.98
CA ARG A 107 14.87 0.84 4.11
C ARG A 107 16.06 1.11 5.03
N GLY A 108 16.92 0.10 5.24
CA GLY A 108 18.17 0.27 5.97
C GLY A 108 19.10 1.30 5.31
N ILE A 109 19.24 1.23 3.98
CA ILE A 109 20.04 2.19 3.21
C ILE A 109 19.46 3.61 3.32
N VAL A 110 18.14 3.76 3.18
CA VAL A 110 17.47 5.08 3.35
C VAL A 110 17.75 5.66 4.73
N LYS A 111 17.67 4.84 5.77
CA LYS A 111 17.98 5.29 7.13
C LYS A 111 19.44 5.71 7.29
N GLU A 112 20.40 4.98 6.71
CA GLU A 112 21.80 5.38 6.70
C GLU A 112 22.00 6.73 6.00
N ILE A 113 21.28 6.98 4.89
CA ILE A 113 21.30 8.28 4.19
C ILE A 113 20.77 9.39 5.10
N GLU A 114 19.66 9.17 5.78
CA GLU A 114 19.08 10.14 6.72
C GLU A 114 20.05 10.45 7.87
N ASP A 115 20.71 9.44 8.41
CA ASP A 115 21.70 9.58 9.48
C ASP A 115 22.94 10.34 9.00
N LEU A 116 23.49 9.99 7.81
CA LEU A 116 24.66 10.67 7.25
C LEU A 116 24.39 12.12 6.84
N ALA A 117 23.17 12.43 6.43
CA ALA A 117 22.78 13.79 6.07
C ALA A 117 22.89 14.80 7.23
N GLN A 118 22.96 14.31 8.47
CA GLN A 118 23.11 15.14 9.68
C GLN A 118 24.57 15.52 9.97
N TYR A 119 25.53 14.91 9.27
CA TYR A 119 26.98 15.12 9.50
C TYR A 119 27.65 15.79 8.30
N PRO A 120 28.87 16.36 8.49
CA PRO A 120 29.66 16.86 7.38
C PRO A 120 29.88 15.81 6.29
N VAL A 121 29.80 16.21 5.03
CA VAL A 121 29.89 15.33 3.89
C VAL A 121 31.27 14.66 3.79
N ILE A 122 31.30 13.33 3.92
CA ILE A 122 32.47 12.51 3.66
C ILE A 122 32.22 11.76 2.34
N ARG A 123 32.90 12.17 1.28
CA ARG A 123 32.67 11.71 -0.10
C ARG A 123 32.65 10.18 -0.23
N ASN A 124 33.58 9.48 0.39
CA ASN A 124 33.68 8.02 0.25
C ASN A 124 32.49 7.27 0.85
N GLN A 125 31.94 7.76 1.97
CA GLN A 125 30.75 7.18 2.60
C GLN A 125 29.52 7.33 1.69
N TRP A 126 29.39 8.49 1.05
CA TRP A 126 28.28 8.71 0.11
C TRP A 126 28.41 7.87 -1.16
N LEU A 127 29.61 7.71 -1.70
CA LEU A 127 29.85 6.85 -2.87
C LEU A 127 29.46 5.39 -2.57
N GLU A 128 29.88 4.86 -1.40
CA GLU A 128 29.52 3.50 -0.99
C GLU A 128 28.00 3.31 -0.86
N ILE A 129 27.30 4.29 -0.29
CA ILE A 129 25.84 4.25 -0.18
C ILE A 129 25.18 4.30 -1.57
N TYR A 130 25.64 5.14 -2.48
CA TYR A 130 25.11 5.21 -3.83
C TYR A 130 25.33 3.91 -4.62
N ASP A 131 26.47 3.24 -4.46
CA ASP A 131 26.72 1.94 -5.08
C ASP A 131 25.74 0.88 -4.55
N ARG A 132 25.47 0.87 -3.25
CA ARG A 132 24.49 -0.03 -2.65
C ARG A 132 23.06 0.31 -3.10
N LEU A 133 22.71 1.58 -3.18
CA LEU A 133 21.41 2.05 -3.65
C LEU A 133 21.17 1.71 -5.12
N ALA A 134 22.24 1.68 -5.95
CA ALA A 134 22.12 1.30 -7.36
C ALA A 134 21.61 -0.14 -7.57
N GLU A 135 21.77 -1.02 -6.58
CA GLU A 135 21.24 -2.38 -6.63
C GLU A 135 19.70 -2.43 -6.63
N ILE A 136 19.02 -1.35 -6.20
CA ILE A 136 17.55 -1.25 -6.20
C ILE A 136 16.97 -1.46 -7.61
N LYS A 137 17.73 -1.13 -8.66
CA LYS A 137 17.32 -1.37 -10.04
C LYS A 137 17.04 -2.85 -10.31
N LYS A 138 17.78 -3.75 -9.67
CA LYS A 138 17.58 -5.20 -9.81
C LYS A 138 16.24 -5.63 -9.17
N HIS A 139 15.85 -4.99 -8.08
CA HIS A 139 14.57 -5.24 -7.42
C HIS A 139 13.40 -4.88 -8.34
N PHE A 140 13.42 -3.69 -8.95
CA PHE A 140 12.36 -3.23 -9.83
C PHE A 140 12.34 -3.91 -11.20
N SER A 141 13.49 -4.38 -11.70
CA SER A 141 13.56 -5.06 -13.01
C SER A 141 12.97 -6.47 -13.01
N ARG A 142 12.69 -7.04 -11.83
CA ARG A 142 12.09 -8.38 -11.68
C ARG A 142 10.55 -8.38 -11.60
N LYS A 143 9.93 -7.21 -11.70
CA LYS A 143 8.46 -7.06 -11.66
C LYS A 143 7.83 -7.35 -13.00
#